data_0e7b47b6cd09cdcb8e596c7e9467c4f8
#
_entry.id   0e7b47b6cd09cdcb8e596c7e9467c4f8
#
_cell.length_a   1.000
_cell.length_b   1.000
_cell.length_c   1.000
_cell.angle_alpha   90.00
_cell.angle_beta   90.00
_cell.angle_gamma   90.00
#
_symmetry.space_group_name_H-M   'P 1'
#
loop_
_entity.id
_entity.type
_entity.pdbx_description
1 polymer ?
#
loop_
_entity_poly.entity_id
_entity_poly.type
_entity_poly.pdbx_seq_one_letter_code
_entity_poly.pdbx_strand_id
1 'polypeptide(L)'
;WMAHLSFLRPHPPYAAAGEYSTMYDPADVTMPIEAAAARHPLHEVALRHPHAAAPTDEAAMRRIKAQYFGMISEVDHQLGRLWDTLRELGMWDDTLIIVTADHGEQLGDHGLLQKVGYWTQSYHILGIVRHPGHPDAHGTVVDEFTENIDILPTICEAIGVPVPAQCDGLPLTPFLRGETPPWWRTAAHWEFDWRDAFIGGQPHEWPWDRRLEEQHLTVLRDREGAYVQFGDGSWRCFDLVADPTMRTEIADPAVVLRYAQEMLVWRSRHADRTMTDMLVKDGGVGRFPAEPMLVDVPLP
;
A
#
# COMPACT_ATOMS: atom_id res chain seq x y z
N TRP A 1 24.92 -1.44 -12.33
CA TRP A 1 23.83 -0.59 -12.85
C TRP A 1 22.55 -0.82 -12.05
N MET A 2 21.69 0.16 -12.07
CA MET A 2 20.34 0.09 -11.51
C MET A 2 19.39 0.76 -12.51
N ALA A 3 18.21 0.20 -12.70
CA ALA A 3 17.14 0.80 -13.49
C ALA A 3 15.85 0.80 -12.68
N HIS A 4 15.16 1.94 -12.66
CA HIS A 4 13.80 2.06 -12.18
C HIS A 4 12.88 2.26 -13.39
N LEU A 5 11.97 1.34 -13.59
CA LEU A 5 10.96 1.39 -14.64
C LEU A 5 9.60 1.67 -13.99
N SER A 6 8.95 2.73 -14.42
CA SER A 6 7.61 3.07 -13.95
C SER A 6 6.62 2.93 -15.10
N PHE A 7 5.62 2.10 -14.91
CA PHE A 7 4.46 1.97 -15.78
C PHE A 7 3.32 2.82 -15.22
N LEU A 8 2.79 3.73 -16.02
CA LEU A 8 1.61 4.49 -15.61
C LEU A 8 0.35 3.60 -15.55
N ARG A 9 0.25 2.62 -16.44
CA ARG A 9 -0.84 1.64 -16.43
C ARG A 9 -0.67 0.66 -15.26
N PRO A 10 -1.78 0.20 -14.68
CA PRO A 10 -3.20 0.35 -15.06
C PRO A 10 -3.92 1.59 -14.49
N HIS A 11 -3.22 2.71 -14.21
CA HIS A 11 -3.82 3.96 -13.73
C HIS A 11 -4.87 4.50 -14.74
N PRO A 12 -5.98 5.09 -14.29
CA PRO A 12 -6.96 5.73 -15.18
C PRO A 12 -6.34 6.73 -16.18
N PRO A 13 -6.96 6.94 -17.35
CA PRO A 13 -8.29 6.47 -17.76
C PRO A 13 -8.32 4.96 -18.06
N TYR A 14 -9.42 4.29 -17.67
CA TYR A 14 -9.60 2.84 -17.87
C TYR A 14 -9.87 2.53 -19.33
N ALA A 15 -8.82 2.44 -20.10
CA ALA A 15 -8.85 2.19 -21.53
C ALA A 15 -7.62 1.41 -21.97
N ALA A 16 -7.77 0.12 -22.17
CA ALA A 16 -6.72 -0.74 -22.68
C ALA A 16 -6.49 -0.48 -24.19
N ALA A 17 -5.26 -0.69 -24.65
CA ALA A 17 -4.89 -0.45 -26.05
C ALA A 17 -4.99 -1.71 -26.90
N GLY A 18 -5.27 -1.55 -28.20
CA GLY A 18 -5.23 -2.62 -29.19
C GLY A 18 -6.03 -3.86 -28.79
N GLU A 19 -5.44 -5.03 -28.90
CA GLU A 19 -6.06 -6.32 -28.58
C GLU A 19 -6.48 -6.46 -27.12
N TYR A 20 -5.81 -5.78 -26.20
CA TYR A 20 -6.15 -5.81 -24.76
C TYR A 20 -7.51 -5.17 -24.46
N SER A 21 -7.99 -4.27 -25.34
CA SER A 21 -9.28 -3.58 -25.17
C SER A 21 -10.49 -4.51 -25.32
N THR A 22 -10.31 -5.66 -25.96
CA THR A 22 -11.35 -6.67 -26.19
C THR A 22 -11.00 -8.04 -25.60
N MET A 23 -9.92 -8.12 -24.84
CA MET A 23 -9.42 -9.39 -24.28
C MET A 23 -10.37 -9.98 -23.24
N TYR A 24 -11.06 -9.14 -22.49
CA TYR A 24 -12.00 -9.56 -21.43
C TYR A 24 -13.42 -9.14 -21.79
N ASP A 25 -14.34 -10.11 -21.76
CA ASP A 25 -15.76 -9.81 -21.93
C ASP A 25 -16.33 -9.13 -20.68
N PRO A 26 -16.95 -7.95 -20.78
CA PRO A 26 -17.63 -7.32 -19.65
C PRO A 26 -18.67 -8.20 -18.97
N ALA A 27 -19.28 -9.17 -19.69
CA ALA A 27 -20.26 -10.09 -19.11
C ALA A 27 -19.63 -11.08 -18.11
N ASP A 28 -18.35 -11.41 -18.27
CA ASP A 28 -17.65 -12.40 -17.45
C ASP A 28 -17.02 -11.82 -16.17
N VAL A 29 -16.97 -10.48 -16.04
CA VAL A 29 -16.37 -9.87 -14.85
C VAL A 29 -17.35 -9.85 -13.68
N THR A 30 -16.84 -10.11 -12.48
CA THR A 30 -17.63 -10.06 -11.24
C THR A 30 -18.00 -8.63 -10.87
N MET A 31 -19.18 -8.45 -10.28
CA MET A 31 -19.59 -7.14 -9.75
C MET A 31 -18.76 -6.76 -8.50
N PRO A 32 -18.55 -5.47 -8.28
CA PRO A 32 -17.85 -4.98 -7.10
C PRO A 32 -18.60 -5.26 -5.79
N ILE A 33 -17.86 -5.16 -4.68
CA ILE A 33 -18.42 -5.15 -3.34
C ILE A 33 -19.24 -3.86 -3.17
N GLU A 34 -20.48 -3.99 -2.76
CA GLU A 34 -21.34 -2.83 -2.51
C GLU A 34 -20.85 -2.03 -1.28
N ALA A 35 -21.06 -0.72 -1.30
CA ALA A 35 -20.81 0.13 -0.17
C ALA A 35 -21.68 -0.27 1.03
N ALA A 36 -21.11 -0.25 2.25
CA ALA A 36 -21.86 -0.44 3.47
C ALA A 36 -22.94 0.65 3.66
N ALA A 37 -24.03 0.32 4.36
CA ALA A 37 -25.08 1.28 4.68
C ALA A 37 -24.59 2.38 5.64
N ALA A 38 -23.84 1.98 6.69
CA ALA A 38 -23.20 2.92 7.60
C ALA A 38 -21.81 3.29 7.07
N ARG A 39 -21.58 4.57 6.85
CA ARG A 39 -20.35 5.09 6.23
C ARG A 39 -19.79 6.26 7.01
N HIS A 40 -18.47 6.36 7.01
CA HIS A 40 -17.80 7.57 7.49
C HIS A 40 -18.05 8.75 6.52
N PRO A 41 -18.13 10.01 6.98
CA PRO A 41 -18.27 11.18 6.11
C PRO A 41 -17.27 11.25 4.96
N LEU A 42 -16.02 10.82 5.15
CA LEU A 42 -15.03 10.69 4.07
C LEU A 42 -15.57 9.84 2.91
N HIS A 43 -16.17 8.68 3.20
CA HIS A 43 -16.72 7.81 2.18
C HIS A 43 -17.87 8.48 1.43
N GLU A 44 -18.76 9.19 2.14
CA GLU A 44 -19.84 9.95 1.53
C GLU A 44 -19.34 11.04 0.57
N VAL A 45 -18.24 11.70 0.91
CA VAL A 45 -17.59 12.67 0.02
C VAL A 45 -17.01 11.97 -1.21
N ALA A 46 -16.30 10.87 -1.00
CA ALA A 46 -15.69 10.10 -2.08
C ALA A 46 -16.72 9.60 -3.10
N LEU A 47 -17.90 9.15 -2.64
CA LEU A 47 -19.02 8.71 -3.48
C LEU A 47 -19.64 9.82 -4.34
N ARG A 48 -19.34 11.07 -4.06
CA ARG A 48 -19.80 12.24 -4.85
C ARG A 48 -18.70 12.85 -5.71
N HIS A 49 -17.46 12.42 -5.46
CA HIS A 49 -16.32 13.01 -6.16
C HIS A 49 -16.19 12.43 -7.58
N PRO A 50 -16.11 13.26 -8.63
CA PRO A 50 -16.19 12.82 -10.03
C PRO A 50 -15.09 11.85 -10.46
N HIS A 51 -13.95 11.83 -9.75
CA HIS A 51 -12.83 10.93 -10.05
C HIS A 51 -12.76 9.72 -9.11
N ALA A 52 -13.49 9.71 -8.01
CA ALA A 52 -13.47 8.62 -7.03
C ALA A 52 -14.76 7.79 -7.05
N ALA A 53 -15.90 8.36 -7.40
CA ALA A 53 -17.15 7.64 -7.44
C ALA A 53 -17.18 6.64 -8.61
N ALA A 54 -17.54 5.39 -8.32
CA ALA A 54 -17.80 4.39 -9.34
C ALA A 54 -19.14 4.66 -10.02
N PRO A 55 -19.30 4.33 -11.32
CA PRO A 55 -20.58 4.42 -11.98
C PRO A 55 -21.60 3.46 -11.35
N THR A 56 -22.83 3.92 -11.21
CA THR A 56 -23.96 3.10 -10.71
C THR A 56 -24.57 2.22 -11.80
N ASP A 57 -24.29 2.52 -13.07
CA ASP A 57 -24.70 1.67 -14.20
C ASP A 57 -23.83 0.41 -14.24
N GLU A 58 -24.46 -0.75 -14.09
CA GLU A 58 -23.79 -2.05 -14.09
C GLU A 58 -22.99 -2.30 -15.36
N ALA A 59 -23.54 -1.98 -16.53
CA ALA A 59 -22.85 -2.20 -17.80
C ALA A 59 -21.60 -1.30 -17.93
N ALA A 60 -21.66 -0.06 -17.43
CA ALA A 60 -20.50 0.82 -17.37
C ALA A 60 -19.43 0.28 -16.42
N MET A 61 -19.82 -0.21 -15.24
CA MET A 61 -18.87 -0.76 -14.26
C MET A 61 -18.18 -2.02 -14.79
N ARG A 62 -18.93 -2.93 -15.42
CA ARG A 62 -18.38 -4.13 -16.06
C ARG A 62 -17.37 -3.76 -17.16
N ARG A 63 -17.67 -2.77 -17.98
CA ARG A 63 -16.70 -2.27 -18.99
C ARG A 63 -15.44 -1.73 -18.36
N ILE A 64 -15.54 -0.94 -17.30
CA ILE A 64 -14.36 -0.44 -16.59
C ILE A 64 -13.49 -1.60 -16.08
N LYS A 65 -14.10 -2.62 -15.45
CA LYS A 65 -13.34 -3.78 -14.93
C LYS A 65 -12.67 -4.56 -16.07
N ALA A 66 -13.37 -4.81 -17.16
CA ALA A 66 -12.81 -5.50 -18.33
C ALA A 66 -11.62 -4.71 -18.94
N GLN A 67 -11.76 -3.39 -19.07
CA GLN A 67 -10.65 -2.53 -19.52
C GLN A 67 -9.46 -2.56 -18.55
N TYR A 68 -9.71 -2.52 -17.25
CA TYR A 68 -8.65 -2.58 -16.25
C TYR A 68 -7.87 -3.89 -16.34
N PHE A 69 -8.54 -5.03 -16.50
CA PHE A 69 -7.88 -6.32 -16.69
C PHE A 69 -7.06 -6.35 -17.99
N GLY A 70 -7.59 -5.75 -19.06
CA GLY A 70 -6.82 -5.57 -20.30
C GLY A 70 -5.56 -4.75 -20.10
N MET A 71 -5.64 -3.66 -19.33
CA MET A 71 -4.47 -2.84 -18.99
C MET A 71 -3.43 -3.60 -18.16
N ILE A 72 -3.87 -4.46 -17.22
CA ILE A 72 -2.95 -5.35 -16.47
C ILE A 72 -2.25 -6.31 -17.42
N SER A 73 -2.99 -6.94 -18.34
CA SER A 73 -2.42 -7.87 -19.33
C SER A 73 -1.43 -7.18 -20.26
N GLU A 74 -1.67 -5.91 -20.61
CA GLU A 74 -0.73 -5.10 -21.37
C GLU A 74 0.59 -4.89 -20.59
N VAL A 75 0.52 -4.54 -19.31
CA VAL A 75 1.71 -4.38 -18.45
C VAL A 75 2.46 -5.69 -18.30
N ASP A 76 1.75 -6.79 -18.05
CA ASP A 76 2.35 -8.13 -17.92
C ASP A 76 3.10 -8.53 -19.20
N HIS A 77 2.51 -8.28 -20.37
CA HIS A 77 3.20 -8.49 -21.65
C HIS A 77 4.48 -7.65 -21.77
N GLN A 78 4.46 -6.37 -21.38
CA GLN A 78 5.65 -5.53 -21.43
C GLN A 78 6.74 -6.01 -20.47
N LEU A 79 6.36 -6.49 -19.29
CA LEU A 79 7.29 -7.14 -18.37
C LEU A 79 7.89 -8.41 -18.98
N GLY A 80 7.08 -9.24 -19.65
CA GLY A 80 7.55 -10.41 -20.38
C GLY A 80 8.64 -10.06 -21.42
N ARG A 81 8.42 -9.01 -22.23
CA ARG A 81 9.43 -8.50 -23.17
C ARG A 81 10.72 -8.03 -22.50
N LEU A 82 10.60 -7.39 -21.34
CA LEU A 82 11.76 -7.00 -20.54
C LEU A 82 12.54 -8.22 -20.05
N TRP A 83 11.85 -9.26 -19.58
CA TRP A 83 12.48 -10.52 -19.15
C TRP A 83 13.22 -11.20 -20.32
N ASP A 84 12.63 -11.21 -21.48
CA ASP A 84 13.28 -11.78 -22.68
C ASP A 84 14.53 -10.98 -23.07
N THR A 85 14.46 -9.66 -23.03
CA THR A 85 15.63 -8.81 -23.25
C THR A 85 16.77 -9.09 -22.26
N LEU A 86 16.46 -9.24 -20.97
CA LEU A 86 17.48 -9.60 -19.96
C LEU A 86 18.11 -10.98 -20.24
N ARG A 87 17.31 -11.96 -20.70
CA ARG A 87 17.82 -13.28 -21.10
C ARG A 87 18.70 -13.19 -22.33
N GLU A 88 18.28 -12.48 -23.37
CA GLU A 88 19.06 -12.27 -24.62
C GLU A 88 20.40 -11.58 -24.36
N LEU A 89 20.43 -10.67 -23.39
CA LEU A 89 21.68 -9.98 -22.99
C LEU A 89 22.52 -10.78 -21.98
N GLY A 90 22.08 -11.97 -21.55
CA GLY A 90 22.77 -12.77 -20.56
C GLY A 90 22.79 -12.16 -19.16
N MET A 91 21.85 -11.25 -18.86
CA MET A 91 21.77 -10.52 -17.60
C MET A 91 20.75 -11.09 -16.64
N TRP A 92 19.92 -12.03 -17.07
CA TRP A 92 18.83 -12.60 -16.29
C TRP A 92 19.30 -13.22 -14.98
N ASP A 93 20.40 -13.98 -15.02
CA ASP A 93 20.87 -14.75 -13.85
C ASP A 93 21.71 -13.91 -12.87
N ASP A 94 22.00 -12.66 -13.19
CA ASP A 94 22.77 -11.75 -12.35
C ASP A 94 21.99 -10.46 -12.02
N THR A 95 20.67 -10.46 -12.20
CA THR A 95 19.82 -9.29 -11.94
C THR A 95 18.85 -9.55 -10.81
N LEU A 96 18.90 -8.71 -9.76
CA LEU A 96 17.83 -8.58 -8.80
C LEU A 96 16.64 -7.88 -9.46
N ILE A 97 15.49 -8.50 -9.43
CA ILE A 97 14.25 -7.93 -9.98
C ILE A 97 13.24 -7.79 -8.87
N ILE A 98 12.70 -6.59 -8.72
CA ILE A 98 11.61 -6.29 -7.80
C ILE A 98 10.46 -5.69 -8.61
N VAL A 99 9.26 -6.28 -8.48
CA VAL A 99 8.03 -5.76 -9.09
C VAL A 99 7.06 -5.43 -7.98
N THR A 100 6.61 -4.21 -7.95
CA THR A 100 5.62 -3.73 -6.97
C THR A 100 4.73 -2.65 -7.58
N ALA A 101 3.80 -2.12 -6.80
CA ALA A 101 2.99 -0.96 -7.12
C ALA A 101 3.05 0.04 -5.97
N ASP A 102 2.77 1.31 -6.24
CA ASP A 102 2.64 2.35 -5.22
C ASP A 102 1.35 2.19 -4.42
N HIS A 103 0.26 1.76 -5.04
CA HIS A 103 -1.04 1.46 -4.45
C HIS A 103 -1.83 0.49 -5.32
N GLY A 104 -2.95 0.01 -4.81
CA GLY A 104 -3.91 -0.80 -5.53
C GLY A 104 -5.01 0.03 -6.22
N GLU A 105 -6.18 -0.58 -6.42
CA GLU A 105 -7.31 0.02 -7.11
C GLU A 105 -8.63 -0.51 -6.54
N GLN A 106 -9.56 0.39 -6.18
CA GLN A 106 -10.89 0.01 -5.68
C GLN A 106 -11.74 -0.69 -6.74
N LEU A 107 -11.60 -0.29 -7.98
CA LEU A 107 -12.26 -0.90 -9.14
C LEU A 107 -13.77 -1.15 -8.94
N GLY A 108 -14.44 -0.20 -8.31
CA GLY A 108 -15.86 -0.23 -7.99
C GLY A 108 -16.21 -0.74 -6.61
N ASP A 109 -15.29 -1.42 -5.92
CA ASP A 109 -15.54 -1.89 -4.55
C ASP A 109 -15.86 -0.70 -3.64
N HIS A 110 -16.83 -0.89 -2.77
CA HIS A 110 -17.40 0.13 -1.89
C HIS A 110 -17.97 1.36 -2.62
N GLY A 111 -18.31 1.21 -3.92
CA GLY A 111 -18.78 2.29 -4.78
C GLY A 111 -17.69 3.25 -5.26
N LEU A 112 -16.43 2.86 -5.16
CA LEU A 112 -15.28 3.72 -5.42
C LEU A 112 -14.39 3.21 -6.56
N LEU A 113 -13.69 4.13 -7.18
CA LEU A 113 -12.57 3.92 -8.09
C LEU A 113 -11.30 4.52 -7.46
N GLN A 114 -10.15 4.16 -8.00
CA GLN A 114 -8.83 4.62 -7.56
C GLN A 114 -8.47 4.15 -6.13
N LYS A 115 -7.61 4.88 -5.44
CA LYS A 115 -6.99 4.52 -4.15
C LYS A 115 -7.49 5.38 -2.99
N VAL A 116 -8.79 5.52 -2.84
CA VAL A 116 -9.37 6.40 -1.82
C VAL A 116 -9.71 5.62 -0.55
N GLY A 117 -9.38 6.17 0.61
CA GLY A 117 -9.86 5.68 1.89
C GLY A 117 -8.96 4.67 2.59
N TYR A 118 -9.51 3.58 3.07
CA TYR A 118 -8.85 2.67 4.02
C TYR A 118 -9.01 1.18 3.68
N TRP A 119 -9.56 0.85 2.52
CA TRP A 119 -9.86 -0.53 2.15
C TRP A 119 -8.66 -1.26 1.58
N THR A 120 -8.65 -2.55 1.80
CA THR A 120 -7.59 -3.47 1.33
C THR A 120 -7.30 -3.35 -0.17
N GLN A 121 -8.32 -3.12 -0.99
CA GLN A 121 -8.18 -3.00 -2.44
C GLN A 121 -7.24 -1.88 -2.87
N SER A 122 -7.18 -0.80 -2.10
CA SER A 122 -6.26 0.32 -2.38
C SER A 122 -4.83 0.06 -1.89
N TYR A 123 -4.62 -0.84 -0.91
CA TYR A 123 -3.35 -0.91 -0.19
C TYR A 123 -2.71 -2.30 -0.17
N HIS A 124 -3.44 -3.36 -0.50
CA HIS A 124 -2.86 -4.68 -0.68
C HIS A 124 -2.37 -4.81 -2.12
N ILE A 125 -1.10 -4.53 -2.32
CA ILE A 125 -0.43 -4.49 -3.62
C ILE A 125 0.39 -5.74 -3.88
N LEU A 126 0.79 -5.94 -5.14
CA LEU A 126 1.73 -7.00 -5.47
C LEU A 126 3.13 -6.69 -4.92
N GLY A 127 3.86 -7.75 -4.55
CA GLY A 127 5.27 -7.71 -4.19
C GLY A 127 5.96 -8.97 -4.71
N ILE A 128 6.79 -8.85 -5.73
CA ILE A 128 7.54 -9.96 -6.32
C ILE A 128 9.03 -9.63 -6.25
N VAL A 129 9.80 -10.53 -5.66
CA VAL A 129 11.25 -10.40 -5.58
C VAL A 129 11.90 -11.63 -6.21
N ARG A 130 12.69 -11.41 -7.25
CA ARG A 130 13.59 -12.41 -7.81
C ARG A 130 15.03 -12.03 -7.49
N HIS A 131 15.66 -12.78 -6.59
CA HIS A 131 17.03 -12.53 -6.18
C HIS A 131 17.98 -13.55 -6.84
N PRO A 132 19.01 -13.12 -7.58
CA PRO A 132 19.90 -14.03 -8.30
C PRO A 132 20.71 -14.94 -7.37
N GLY A 133 21.07 -14.46 -6.18
CA GLY A 133 21.80 -15.24 -5.17
C GLY A 133 20.96 -16.26 -4.41
N HIS A 134 19.64 -16.30 -4.61
CA HIS A 134 18.70 -17.19 -3.90
C HIS A 134 17.73 -17.89 -4.86
N PRO A 135 18.24 -18.66 -5.86
CA PRO A 135 17.38 -19.31 -6.86
C PRO A 135 16.41 -20.33 -6.25
N ASP A 136 16.75 -20.95 -5.13
CA ASP A 136 15.90 -21.93 -4.44
C ASP A 136 14.63 -21.31 -3.83
N ALA A 137 14.61 -20.01 -3.65
CA ALA A 137 13.42 -19.27 -3.18
C ALA A 137 12.47 -18.91 -4.32
N HIS A 138 12.84 -19.10 -5.58
CA HIS A 138 11.98 -18.73 -6.70
C HIS A 138 10.70 -19.58 -6.69
N GLY A 139 9.54 -18.91 -6.78
CA GLY A 139 8.23 -19.55 -6.72
C GLY A 139 7.68 -19.77 -5.30
N THR A 140 8.42 -19.40 -4.26
CA THR A 140 7.86 -19.40 -2.89
C THR A 140 6.88 -18.25 -2.70
N VAL A 141 5.89 -18.46 -1.83
CA VAL A 141 4.95 -17.44 -1.39
C VAL A 141 5.25 -17.13 0.07
N VAL A 142 5.35 -15.84 0.37
CA VAL A 142 5.55 -15.32 1.74
C VAL A 142 4.23 -14.72 2.20
N ASP A 143 3.63 -15.32 3.23
CA ASP A 143 2.34 -14.88 3.80
C ASP A 143 2.49 -13.83 4.91
N GLU A 144 3.72 -13.45 5.23
CA GLU A 144 3.98 -12.44 6.25
C GLU A 144 3.67 -11.02 5.73
N PHE A 145 3.30 -10.13 6.65
CA PHE A 145 3.05 -8.73 6.29
C PHE A 145 4.32 -8.04 5.82
N THR A 146 4.34 -7.65 4.56
CA THR A 146 5.41 -6.83 3.96
C THR A 146 4.86 -5.47 3.56
N GLU A 147 5.72 -4.49 3.48
CA GLU A 147 5.34 -3.12 3.10
C GLU A 147 6.35 -2.56 2.09
N ASN A 148 5.97 -1.58 1.29
CA ASN A 148 6.87 -0.98 0.30
C ASN A 148 8.15 -0.38 0.91
N ILE A 149 8.12 -0.01 2.18
CA ILE A 149 9.30 0.47 2.90
C ILE A 149 10.39 -0.60 3.06
N ASP A 150 10.06 -1.88 2.87
CA ASP A 150 11.01 -3.01 2.95
C ASP A 150 11.88 -3.14 1.69
N ILE A 151 11.50 -2.48 0.60
CA ILE A 151 12.21 -2.57 -0.69
C ILE A 151 13.61 -1.97 -0.58
N LEU A 152 13.74 -0.77 -0.02
CA LEU A 152 15.04 -0.12 0.09
C LEU A 152 16.03 -0.90 0.96
N PRO A 153 15.66 -1.35 2.18
CA PRO A 153 16.53 -2.25 2.97
C PRO A 153 16.94 -3.51 2.21
N THR A 154 16.01 -4.14 1.48
CA THR A 154 16.29 -5.34 0.68
C THR A 154 17.32 -5.06 -0.43
N ILE A 155 17.19 -3.94 -1.14
CA ILE A 155 18.16 -3.53 -2.16
C ILE A 155 19.52 -3.27 -1.50
N CYS A 156 19.57 -2.55 -0.38
CA CYS A 156 20.82 -2.25 0.33
C CYS A 156 21.57 -3.54 0.72
N GLU A 157 20.88 -4.52 1.31
CA GLU A 157 21.50 -5.82 1.62
C GLU A 157 21.98 -6.55 0.37
N ALA A 158 21.18 -6.57 -0.69
CA ALA A 158 21.52 -7.28 -1.92
C ALA A 158 22.79 -6.74 -2.61
N ILE A 159 23.07 -5.44 -2.47
CA ILE A 159 24.27 -4.80 -3.04
C ILE A 159 25.38 -4.59 -2.03
N GLY A 160 25.22 -5.05 -0.78
CA GLY A 160 26.24 -5.00 0.25
C GLY A 160 26.50 -3.60 0.81
N VAL A 161 25.51 -2.70 0.80
CA VAL A 161 25.61 -1.38 1.43
C VAL A 161 24.82 -1.33 2.73
N PRO A 162 25.26 -0.56 3.72
CA PRO A 162 24.51 -0.39 4.97
C PRO A 162 23.10 0.17 4.71
N VAL A 163 22.10 -0.38 5.41
CA VAL A 163 20.75 0.18 5.41
C VAL A 163 20.76 1.53 6.12
N PRO A 164 20.26 2.60 5.49
CA PRO A 164 20.21 3.92 6.13
C PRO A 164 19.39 3.90 7.42
N ALA A 165 19.86 4.58 8.47
CA ALA A 165 19.22 4.57 9.79
C ALA A 165 17.78 5.14 9.80
N GLN A 166 17.43 5.96 8.80
CA GLN A 166 16.07 6.49 8.64
C GLN A 166 15.07 5.50 8.02
N CYS A 167 15.52 4.30 7.61
CA CYS A 167 14.63 3.29 7.07
C CYS A 167 13.87 2.59 8.20
N ASP A 168 12.54 2.57 8.10
CA ASP A 168 11.66 1.84 9.00
C ASP A 168 11.36 0.43 8.51
N GLY A 169 11.60 0.17 7.23
CA GLY A 169 11.43 -1.13 6.60
C GLY A 169 12.47 -2.15 7.06
N LEU A 170 12.12 -3.41 6.84
CA LEU A 170 12.97 -4.56 7.15
C LEU A 170 13.35 -5.27 5.85
N PRO A 171 14.60 -5.74 5.70
CA PRO A 171 14.99 -6.46 4.50
C PRO A 171 14.22 -7.77 4.36
N LEU A 172 13.79 -8.08 3.14
CA LEU A 172 13.08 -9.33 2.80
C LEU A 172 14.04 -10.53 2.64
N THR A 173 15.33 -10.31 2.74
CA THR A 173 16.39 -11.31 2.52
C THR A 173 16.25 -12.57 3.38
N PRO A 174 15.79 -12.53 4.66
CA PRO A 174 15.56 -13.74 5.42
C PRO A 174 14.58 -14.71 4.74
N PHE A 175 13.49 -14.21 4.19
CA PHE A 175 12.52 -15.04 3.46
C PHE A 175 13.11 -15.63 2.18
N LEU A 176 13.98 -14.89 1.50
CA LEU A 176 14.70 -15.39 0.32
C LEU A 176 15.70 -16.50 0.66
N ARG A 177 16.14 -16.59 1.91
CA ARG A 177 16.95 -17.69 2.44
C ARG A 177 16.13 -18.83 3.04
N GLY A 178 14.79 -18.74 3.01
CA GLY A 178 13.91 -19.70 3.68
C GLY A 178 13.96 -19.62 5.21
N GLU A 179 14.43 -18.51 5.75
CA GLU A 179 14.56 -18.28 7.19
C GLU A 179 13.28 -17.64 7.73
N THR A 180 12.92 -17.95 8.97
CA THR A 180 11.92 -17.22 9.73
C THR A 180 12.63 -16.19 10.60
N PRO A 181 12.43 -14.88 10.37
CA PRO A 181 13.05 -13.87 11.22
C PRO A 181 12.62 -14.03 12.68
N PRO A 182 13.52 -13.78 13.66
CA PRO A 182 13.18 -13.91 15.08
C PRO A 182 12.13 -12.89 15.53
N TRP A 183 11.96 -11.83 14.76
CA TRP A 183 10.92 -10.83 14.89
C TRP A 183 10.50 -10.35 13.51
N TRP A 184 9.20 -10.23 13.32
CA TRP A 184 8.59 -9.65 12.12
C TRP A 184 7.30 -8.93 12.51
N ARG A 185 6.83 -8.03 11.66
CA ARG A 185 5.57 -7.32 11.91
C ARG A 185 4.38 -8.28 11.79
N THR A 186 3.40 -8.06 12.65
CA THR A 186 2.15 -8.86 12.67
C THR A 186 0.98 -8.16 11.99
N ALA A 187 1.17 -6.92 11.57
CA ALA A 187 0.16 -6.09 10.92
C ALA A 187 0.81 -5.19 9.87
N ALA A 188 0.05 -4.81 8.86
CA ALA A 188 0.39 -3.74 7.94
C ALA A 188 -0.22 -2.41 8.40
N HIS A 189 0.47 -1.32 8.09
CA HIS A 189 0.06 0.01 8.46
C HIS A 189 0.12 0.93 7.25
N TRP A 190 -0.87 1.82 7.13
CA TRP A 190 -0.85 2.88 6.13
C TRP A 190 -1.61 4.10 6.62
N GLU A 191 -1.35 5.21 5.96
CA GLU A 191 -2.01 6.47 6.21
C GLU A 191 -2.58 7.02 4.91
N PHE A 192 -3.67 7.77 5.03
CA PHE A 192 -4.25 8.49 3.90
C PHE A 192 -4.64 9.89 4.35
N ASP A 193 -4.14 10.89 3.62
CA ASP A 193 -4.51 12.29 3.79
C ASP A 193 -5.38 12.71 2.60
N TRP A 194 -6.63 13.07 2.86
CA TRP A 194 -7.57 13.42 1.81
C TRP A 194 -7.70 14.92 1.55
N ARG A 195 -6.91 15.75 2.23
CA ARG A 195 -6.94 17.22 2.04
C ARG A 195 -6.73 17.59 0.59
N ASP A 196 -5.70 17.04 -0.02
CA ASP A 196 -5.37 17.34 -1.42
C ASP A 196 -6.29 16.60 -2.40
N ALA A 197 -6.65 15.36 -2.10
CA ALA A 197 -7.44 14.52 -2.98
C ALA A 197 -8.85 15.08 -3.26
N PHE A 198 -9.47 15.77 -2.29
CA PHE A 198 -10.84 16.27 -2.40
C PHE A 198 -10.97 17.79 -2.34
N ILE A 199 -9.95 18.49 -1.86
CA ILE A 199 -9.94 19.96 -1.77
C ILE A 199 -9.24 20.58 -2.97
N GLY A 200 -8.34 19.89 -3.61
CA GLY A 200 -7.50 20.39 -4.70
C GLY A 200 -8.28 21.00 -5.86
N GLY A 201 -8.63 22.26 -5.76
CA GLY A 201 -9.29 23.06 -6.77
C GLY A 201 -10.69 23.57 -6.43
N GLN A 202 -11.38 23.04 -5.41
CA GLN A 202 -12.73 23.44 -5.00
C GLN A 202 -12.89 23.50 -3.47
N PRO A 203 -12.09 24.30 -2.75
CA PRO A 203 -12.11 24.32 -1.28
C PRO A 203 -13.45 24.77 -0.67
N HIS A 204 -14.28 25.46 -1.43
CA HIS A 204 -15.60 25.94 -0.99
C HIS A 204 -16.71 24.90 -1.09
N GLU A 205 -16.44 23.74 -1.67
CA GLU A 205 -17.41 22.62 -1.77
C GLU A 205 -17.15 21.52 -0.74
N TRP A 206 -16.20 21.72 0.18
CA TRP A 206 -15.92 20.78 1.23
C TRP A 206 -17.14 20.59 2.13
N PRO A 207 -17.74 19.40 2.19
CA PRO A 207 -19.10 19.25 2.71
C PRO A 207 -19.21 19.24 4.22
N TRP A 208 -18.11 19.32 4.95
CA TRP A 208 -18.14 19.49 6.39
C TRP A 208 -17.04 20.42 6.88
N ASP A 209 -17.37 21.16 7.94
CA ASP A 209 -16.50 22.14 8.56
C ASP A 209 -15.48 21.46 9.48
N ARG A 210 -14.50 20.82 8.87
CA ARG A 210 -13.39 20.15 9.57
C ARG A 210 -12.11 20.92 9.42
N ARG A 211 -11.32 20.87 10.48
CA ARG A 211 -9.97 21.43 10.43
C ARG A 211 -9.09 20.57 9.52
N LEU A 212 -8.04 21.18 8.96
CA LEU A 212 -7.12 20.48 8.07
C LEU A 212 -6.43 19.30 8.76
N GLU A 213 -6.07 19.45 10.03
CA GLU A 213 -5.45 18.43 10.85
C GLU A 213 -6.35 17.20 11.13
N GLU A 214 -7.66 17.34 10.91
CA GLU A 214 -8.63 16.25 11.08
C GLU A 214 -8.82 15.43 9.79
N GLN A 215 -8.22 15.84 8.68
CA GLN A 215 -8.47 15.28 7.36
C GLN A 215 -7.44 14.22 6.96
N HIS A 216 -7.17 13.31 7.85
CA HIS A 216 -6.33 12.16 7.63
C HIS A 216 -6.86 10.93 8.37
N LEU A 217 -6.36 9.78 8.00
CA LEU A 217 -6.62 8.53 8.71
C LEU A 217 -5.35 7.67 8.77
N THR A 218 -5.32 6.80 9.76
CA THR A 218 -4.29 5.78 9.92
C THR A 218 -4.95 4.42 10.05
N VAL A 219 -4.42 3.42 9.39
CA VAL A 219 -4.95 2.06 9.41
C VAL A 219 -3.92 1.10 9.97
N LEU A 220 -4.40 0.19 10.82
CA LEU A 220 -3.72 -1.03 11.23
C LEU A 220 -4.55 -2.21 10.76
N ARG A 221 -3.94 -3.14 10.04
CA ARG A 221 -4.58 -4.36 9.55
C ARG A 221 -3.72 -5.57 9.87
N ASP A 222 -4.25 -6.49 10.67
CA ASP A 222 -3.68 -7.81 10.91
C ASP A 222 -4.46 -8.91 10.16
N ARG A 223 -4.24 -10.18 10.53
CA ARG A 223 -4.94 -11.32 9.90
C ARG A 223 -6.39 -11.45 10.35
N GLU A 224 -6.75 -10.88 11.50
CA GLU A 224 -8.06 -11.02 12.12
C GLU A 224 -8.95 -9.82 11.83
N GLY A 225 -8.37 -8.61 11.74
CA GLY A 225 -9.17 -7.42 11.59
C GLY A 225 -8.45 -6.21 11.01
N ALA A 226 -9.20 -5.14 10.92
CA ALA A 226 -8.69 -3.83 10.52
C ALA A 226 -9.25 -2.73 11.43
N TYR A 227 -8.38 -1.85 11.86
CA TYR A 227 -8.74 -0.68 12.66
C TYR A 227 -8.34 0.59 11.92
N VAL A 228 -9.26 1.52 11.84
CA VAL A 228 -9.08 2.82 11.20
C VAL A 228 -9.29 3.91 12.22
N GLN A 229 -8.27 4.71 12.47
CA GLN A 229 -8.35 5.92 13.27
C GLN A 229 -8.41 7.14 12.36
N PHE A 230 -9.41 7.97 12.53
CA PHE A 230 -9.52 9.24 11.83
C PHE A 230 -9.00 10.40 12.68
N GLY A 231 -8.53 11.44 12.02
CA GLY A 231 -8.01 12.65 12.68
C GLY A 231 -9.04 13.44 13.47
N ASP A 232 -10.34 13.25 13.19
CA ASP A 232 -11.45 13.84 13.93
C ASP A 232 -11.79 13.11 15.24
N GLY A 233 -11.05 12.07 15.57
CA GLY A 233 -11.26 11.24 16.75
C GLY A 233 -12.24 10.08 16.54
N SER A 234 -12.95 10.02 15.42
CA SER A 234 -13.76 8.85 15.08
C SER A 234 -12.90 7.65 14.68
N TRP A 235 -13.48 6.47 14.70
CA TRP A 235 -12.81 5.22 14.35
C TRP A 235 -13.75 4.24 13.66
N ARG A 236 -13.18 3.23 13.00
CA ARG A 236 -13.84 2.04 12.46
C ARG A 236 -13.05 0.81 12.83
N CYS A 237 -13.72 -0.30 13.09
CA CYS A 237 -13.08 -1.58 13.37
C CYS A 237 -13.84 -2.70 12.67
N PHE A 238 -13.12 -3.61 12.01
CA PHE A 238 -13.71 -4.65 11.18
C PHE A 238 -13.13 -6.01 11.55
N ASP A 239 -13.99 -7.06 11.54
CA ASP A 239 -13.59 -8.46 11.65
C ASP A 239 -13.39 -9.02 10.23
N LEU A 240 -12.15 -9.23 9.82
CA LEU A 240 -11.83 -9.73 8.48
C LEU A 240 -12.02 -11.23 8.33
N VAL A 241 -12.15 -11.96 9.44
CA VAL A 241 -12.45 -13.40 9.42
C VAL A 241 -13.93 -13.62 9.17
N ALA A 242 -14.78 -12.86 9.83
CA ALA A 242 -16.24 -12.94 9.67
C ALA A 242 -16.72 -12.19 8.41
N ASP A 243 -16.13 -11.04 8.11
CA ASP A 243 -16.49 -10.20 6.96
C ASP A 243 -15.25 -9.59 6.30
N PRO A 244 -14.58 -10.31 5.40
CA PRO A 244 -13.40 -9.81 4.68
C PRO A 244 -13.72 -8.62 3.76
N THR A 245 -14.99 -8.29 3.57
CA THR A 245 -15.40 -7.15 2.76
C THR A 245 -15.43 -5.82 3.52
N MET A 246 -15.16 -5.81 4.82
CA MET A 246 -15.14 -4.61 5.67
C MET A 246 -16.45 -3.80 5.61
N ARG A 247 -17.59 -4.48 5.58
CA ARG A 247 -18.93 -3.85 5.57
C ARG A 247 -19.60 -3.87 6.94
N THR A 248 -19.17 -4.78 7.81
CA THR A 248 -19.71 -4.97 9.15
C THR A 248 -18.69 -4.57 10.19
N GLU A 249 -19.05 -3.61 11.05
CA GLU A 249 -18.15 -3.10 12.08
C GLU A 249 -18.26 -3.91 13.36
N ILE A 250 -17.11 -4.05 14.03
CA ILE A 250 -17.02 -4.55 15.41
C ILE A 250 -17.32 -3.40 16.35
N ALA A 251 -18.27 -3.62 17.26
CA ALA A 251 -18.60 -2.68 18.34
C ALA A 251 -18.11 -3.13 19.72
N ASP A 252 -17.42 -4.29 19.83
CA ASP A 252 -16.88 -4.78 21.11
C ASP A 252 -15.77 -3.84 21.61
N PRO A 253 -15.96 -3.15 22.74
CA PRO A 253 -14.99 -2.19 23.26
C PRO A 253 -13.63 -2.81 23.58
N ALA A 254 -13.57 -4.09 23.95
CA ALA A 254 -12.31 -4.76 24.28
C ALA A 254 -11.47 -4.98 23.01
N VAL A 255 -12.11 -5.39 21.92
CA VAL A 255 -11.43 -5.56 20.61
C VAL A 255 -10.96 -4.21 20.08
N VAL A 256 -11.83 -3.21 20.10
CA VAL A 256 -11.49 -1.85 19.65
C VAL A 256 -10.33 -1.27 20.46
N LEU A 257 -10.35 -1.43 21.79
CA LEU A 257 -9.28 -0.94 22.67
C LEU A 257 -7.95 -1.64 22.36
N ARG A 258 -7.94 -2.95 22.10
CA ARG A 258 -6.74 -3.68 21.70
C ARG A 258 -6.11 -3.07 20.45
N TYR A 259 -6.88 -2.91 19.39
CA TYR A 259 -6.39 -2.31 18.15
C TYR A 259 -5.92 -0.85 18.30
N ALA A 260 -6.66 -0.06 19.08
CA ALA A 260 -6.27 1.31 19.36
C ALA A 260 -4.94 1.39 20.12
N GLN A 261 -4.68 0.48 21.06
CA GLN A 261 -3.41 0.39 21.77
C GLN A 261 -2.27 -0.07 20.85
N GLU A 262 -2.51 -1.05 19.99
CA GLU A 262 -1.53 -1.49 18.99
C GLU A 262 -1.17 -0.36 18.02
N MET A 263 -2.16 0.39 17.54
CA MET A 263 -1.97 1.59 16.72
C MET A 263 -1.14 2.65 17.45
N LEU A 264 -1.43 2.90 18.72
CA LEU A 264 -0.68 3.86 19.53
C LEU A 264 0.78 3.43 19.71
N VAL A 265 1.02 2.13 19.95
CA VAL A 265 2.38 1.58 20.03
C VAL A 265 3.12 1.76 18.71
N TRP A 266 2.46 1.46 17.59
CA TRP A 266 3.05 1.65 16.26
C TRP A 266 3.40 3.14 16.02
N ARG A 267 2.48 4.06 16.31
CA ARG A 267 2.74 5.49 16.15
C ARG A 267 3.89 5.96 17.03
N SER A 268 3.96 5.52 18.28
CA SER A 268 5.06 5.87 19.17
C SER A 268 6.43 5.38 18.67
N ARG A 269 6.45 4.27 17.94
CA ARG A 269 7.69 3.71 17.37
C ARG A 269 8.10 4.35 16.05
N HIS A 270 7.14 4.80 15.25
CA HIS A 270 7.37 5.21 13.87
C HIS A 270 6.98 6.67 13.60
N ALA A 271 5.71 7.06 13.79
CA ALA A 271 5.25 8.41 13.44
C ALA A 271 5.83 9.48 14.36
N ASP A 272 5.84 9.21 15.67
CA ASP A 272 6.37 10.15 16.66
C ASP A 272 7.91 10.15 16.68
N ARG A 273 8.53 9.21 16.00
CA ARG A 273 9.97 9.07 15.84
C ARG A 273 10.62 10.23 15.09
N THR A 274 9.85 11.05 14.42
CA THR A 274 10.37 12.29 13.83
C THR A 274 11.20 13.12 14.83
N MET A 275 10.85 13.05 16.11
CA MET A 275 11.62 13.69 17.17
C MET A 275 12.81 12.83 17.64
N THR A 276 12.76 11.52 17.52
CA THR A 276 13.85 10.59 17.90
C THR A 276 14.91 10.45 16.81
N ASP A 277 14.54 10.62 15.55
CA ASP A 277 15.48 10.70 14.43
C ASP A 277 16.16 12.07 14.31
N MET A 278 15.78 13.00 15.18
CA MET A 278 16.34 14.34 15.24
C MET A 278 17.33 14.43 16.39
N LEU A 279 18.56 14.78 16.08
CA LEU A 279 19.53 15.16 17.10
C LEU A 279 19.29 16.60 17.52
N VAL A 280 19.05 16.81 18.80
CA VAL A 280 19.11 18.17 19.39
C VAL A 280 20.57 18.48 19.65
N LYS A 281 21.11 19.45 18.91
CA LYS A 281 22.50 19.92 19.03
C LYS A 281 22.51 21.42 19.32
N ASP A 282 23.67 21.91 19.73
CA ASP A 282 23.93 23.36 19.78
C ASP A 282 23.58 23.97 18.39
N GLY A 283 22.64 24.89 18.39
CA GLY A 283 22.14 25.51 17.14
C GLY A 283 20.84 24.94 16.57
N GLY A 284 20.20 23.99 17.24
CA GLY A 284 18.85 23.51 16.89
C GLY A 284 18.72 22.03 16.67
N VAL A 285 17.62 21.65 15.97
CA VAL A 285 17.27 20.27 15.68
C VAL A 285 17.82 19.89 14.30
N GLY A 286 18.68 18.89 14.27
CA GLY A 286 19.25 18.33 13.04
C GLY A 286 18.78 16.90 12.82
N ARG A 287 18.80 16.43 11.58
CA ARG A 287 18.55 15.03 11.26
C ARG A 287 19.75 14.17 11.68
N PHE A 288 19.48 12.89 11.97
CA PHE A 288 20.55 11.92 12.11
C PHE A 288 21.43 11.96 10.86
N PRO A 289 22.76 11.96 11.01
CA PRO A 289 23.64 11.77 9.87
C PRO A 289 23.38 10.38 9.26
N ALA A 290 23.38 10.30 7.96
CA ALA A 290 23.19 9.05 7.21
C ALA A 290 24.34 8.04 7.41
N GLU A 291 25.42 8.42 8.07
CA GLU A 291 26.53 7.53 8.40
C GLU A 291 26.26 6.80 9.72
N PRO A 292 26.64 5.53 9.84
CA PRO A 292 26.51 4.75 11.07
C PRO A 292 27.53 5.21 12.12
N MET A 293 27.43 6.46 12.57
CA MET A 293 28.31 7.01 13.59
C MET A 293 28.07 6.41 14.98
N LEU A 294 27.11 5.50 15.13
CA LEU A 294 26.73 4.99 16.46
C LEU A 294 26.91 3.49 16.61
N VAL A 295 27.51 2.80 15.63
CA VAL A 295 27.73 1.35 15.76
C VAL A 295 28.75 1.00 16.84
N ASP A 296 29.62 1.95 17.23
CA ASP A 296 30.72 1.71 18.17
C ASP A 296 30.56 2.46 19.49
N VAL A 297 29.44 3.08 19.81
CA VAL A 297 29.20 3.65 21.11
C VAL A 297 28.46 2.63 21.98
N PRO A 298 29.14 1.98 22.96
CA PRO A 298 28.43 1.14 23.92
C PRO A 298 27.40 2.01 24.63
N LEU A 299 26.14 1.61 24.59
CA LEU A 299 25.11 2.23 25.43
C LEU A 299 25.54 2.06 26.90
N PRO A 300 25.40 3.09 27.71
CA PRO A 300 25.77 3.04 29.12
C PRO A 300 24.96 2.04 29.91
#